data_ee77727bfd076b21757b78443a2145bd
#
_entry.id   ee77727bfd076b21757b78443a2145bd
#
_cell.length_a   1.000
_cell.length_b   1.000
_cell.length_c   1.000
_cell.angle_alpha   90.00
_cell.angle_beta   90.00
_cell.angle_gamma   90.00
#
_symmetry.space_group_name_H-M   'P 1'
#
loop_
_entity.id
_entity.type
_entity.pdbx_description
1 polymer ?
#
loop_
_entity_poly.entity_id
_entity_poly.type
_entity_poly.pdbx_seq_one_letter_code
_entity_poly.pdbx_strand_id
1 'polypeptide(L)'
;MEAHMSERRELYRSPHGDSWFLGREPETGHAFIVHQPNAPSGGRLSHIELGRFLREGTGPEQQALLRLIGTLVEVPPYADRP
;
A
#
# COMPACT_ATOMS: atom_id res chain seq x y z
N MET A 1 -19.41 2.30 -14.89
CA MET A 1 -18.94 2.34 -14.41
C MET A 1 -18.19 2.19 -14.19
N GLU A 2 -17.94 2.32 -13.86
CA GLU A 2 -17.17 2.28 -13.37
C GLU A 2 -16.42 1.95 -13.18
N ALA A 3 -16.34 1.99 -13.23
CA ALA A 3 -15.49 1.83 -13.04
C ALA A 3 -14.69 1.18 -12.69
N HIS A 4 -14.36 0.82 -13.14
CA HIS A 4 -13.59 0.27 -12.64
C HIS A 4 -12.46 0.80 -12.36
N MET A 5 -12.47 1.23 -11.91
CA MET A 5 -11.46 1.74 -11.21
C MET A 5 -10.61 0.72 -10.63
N SER A 6 -9.34 0.93 -10.58
CA SER A 6 -8.48 -0.03 -9.94
C SER A 6 -8.86 -0.14 -8.47
N GLU A 7 -8.79 -1.31 -7.94
CA GLU A 7 -9.07 -1.52 -6.56
C GLU A 7 -7.98 -0.92 -5.71
N ARG A 8 -8.39 -0.27 -4.64
CA ARG A 8 -7.46 0.35 -3.73
C ARG A 8 -7.79 -0.05 -2.32
N ARG A 9 -6.75 -0.15 -1.52
CA ARG A 9 -6.91 -0.47 -0.11
C ARG A 9 -6.07 0.50 0.67
N GLU A 10 -6.68 1.17 1.63
CA GLU A 10 -5.93 2.10 2.46
C GLU A 10 -4.95 1.35 3.32
N LEU A 11 -3.68 1.74 3.23
CA LEU A 11 -2.63 1.15 4.03
C LEU A 11 -2.41 1.90 5.33
N TYR A 12 -2.34 3.20 5.23
CA TYR A 12 -1.95 4.00 6.38
C TYR A 12 -2.37 5.44 6.16
N ARG A 13 -2.76 6.08 7.22
CA ARG A 13 -3.08 7.48 7.21
C ARG A 13 -2.32 8.13 8.33
N SER A 14 -1.53 9.15 7.99
CA SER A 14 -0.71 9.81 8.99
C SER A 14 -1.56 10.82 9.76
N PRO A 15 -1.10 11.20 10.96
CA PRO A 15 -1.80 12.24 11.71
C PRO A 15 -1.87 13.57 10.97
N HIS A 16 -0.97 13.79 10.00
CA HIS A 16 -0.97 15.03 9.24
C HIS A 16 -1.92 15.00 8.06
N GLY A 17 -2.60 13.90 7.83
CA GLY A 17 -3.57 13.82 6.76
C GLY A 17 -3.06 13.22 5.47
N ASP A 18 -1.84 12.74 5.44
CA ASP A 18 -1.35 12.00 4.29
C ASP A 18 -1.92 10.60 4.31
N SER A 19 -2.22 10.06 3.13
CA SER A 19 -2.77 8.72 3.04
C SER A 19 -1.98 7.91 2.03
N TRP A 20 -1.84 6.63 2.32
CA TRP A 20 -1.18 5.70 1.41
C TRP A 20 -2.14 4.55 1.12
N PHE A 21 -2.22 4.20 -0.16
CA PHE A 21 -3.12 3.13 -0.60
C PHE A 21 -2.34 2.11 -1.39
N LEU A 22 -2.77 0.87 -1.28
CA LEU A 22 -2.26 -0.19 -2.14
C LEU A 22 -3.24 -0.38 -3.29
N GLY A 23 -2.74 -0.31 -4.51
CA GLY A 23 -3.57 -0.51 -5.67
C GLY A 23 -2.99 -1.57 -6.56
N ARG A 24 -3.77 -1.98 -7.54
CA ARG A 24 -3.33 -2.98 -8.51
C ARG A 24 -3.77 -2.54 -9.89
N GLU A 25 -2.85 -2.62 -10.82
CA GLU A 25 -3.14 -2.31 -12.20
C GLU A 25 -3.99 -3.42 -12.78
N PRO A 26 -5.21 -3.12 -13.25
CA PRO A 26 -6.10 -4.18 -13.69
C PRO A 26 -5.56 -5.00 -14.85
N GLU A 27 -4.82 -4.36 -15.76
CA GLU A 27 -4.39 -5.05 -16.95
C GLU A 27 -3.19 -5.93 -16.75
N THR A 28 -2.29 -5.53 -15.86
CA THR A 28 -1.07 -6.30 -15.66
C THR A 28 -1.05 -7.03 -14.33
N GLY A 29 -1.90 -6.61 -13.39
CA GLY A 29 -1.87 -7.17 -12.06
C GLY A 29 -0.77 -6.64 -11.18
N HIS A 30 0.02 -5.68 -11.67
CA HIS A 30 1.11 -5.14 -10.88
C HIS A 30 0.59 -4.27 -9.75
N ALA A 31 1.18 -4.44 -8.58
CA ALA A 31 0.82 -3.65 -7.42
C ALA A 31 1.61 -2.35 -7.39
N PHE A 32 0.98 -1.32 -6.88
CA PHE A 32 1.65 -0.03 -6.72
C PHE A 32 1.08 0.66 -5.49
N ILE A 33 1.80 1.68 -5.05
CA ILE A 33 1.38 2.47 -3.90
C ILE A 33 0.95 3.83 -4.40
N VAL A 34 -0.16 4.33 -3.88
CA VAL A 34 -0.60 5.68 -4.17
C VAL A 34 -0.44 6.49 -2.88
N HIS A 35 0.31 7.57 -2.98
CA HIS A 35 0.47 8.49 -1.87
C HIS A 35 -0.37 9.72 -2.17
N GLN A 36 -1.31 10.01 -1.29
CA GLN A 36 -2.14 11.20 -1.40
C GLN A 36 -1.76 12.14 -0.27
N PRO A 37 -1.03 13.21 -0.59
CA PRO A 37 -0.66 14.18 0.44
C PRO A 37 -1.91 14.89 0.97
N ASN A 38 -1.79 15.48 2.15
CA ASN A 38 -2.91 16.19 2.69
C ASN A 38 -3.23 17.41 1.81
N ALA A 39 -4.45 17.91 1.95
CA ALA A 39 -4.92 18.99 1.10
C ALA A 39 -4.04 20.23 1.15
N PRO A 40 -3.56 20.67 2.32
CA PRO A 40 -2.69 21.84 2.36
C PRO A 40 -1.40 21.69 1.58
N SER A 41 -0.98 20.47 1.31
CA SER A 41 0.25 20.24 0.55
C SER A 41 0.02 20.23 -0.95
N GLY A 42 -1.18 20.53 -1.40
CA GLY A 42 -1.48 20.55 -2.80
C GLY A 42 -2.18 19.31 -3.32
N GLY A 43 -2.16 18.24 -2.59
CA GLY A 43 -2.96 17.08 -2.87
C GLY A 43 -2.62 16.29 -4.12
N ARG A 44 -1.45 16.45 -4.68
CA ARG A 44 -1.10 15.73 -5.89
C ARG A 44 -0.79 14.28 -5.59
N LEU A 45 -1.47 13.38 -6.27
CA LEU A 45 -1.24 11.97 -6.06
C LEU A 45 0.07 11.53 -6.67
N SER A 46 0.73 10.60 -6.01
CA SER A 46 1.94 9.99 -6.53
C SER A 46 1.75 8.49 -6.61
N HIS A 47 2.20 7.92 -7.71
CA HIS A 47 2.19 6.47 -7.88
C HIS A 47 3.61 5.97 -7.71
N ILE A 48 3.79 5.03 -6.81
CA ILE A 48 5.11 4.53 -6.48
C ILE A 48 5.13 3.04 -6.70
N GLU A 49 6.12 2.58 -7.43
CA GLU A 49 6.28 1.16 -7.65
C GLU A 49 6.54 0.46 -6.33
N LEU A 50 5.98 -0.73 -6.15
CA LEU A 50 5.96 -1.39 -4.86
C LEU A 50 7.36 -1.61 -4.28
N GLY A 51 8.27 -2.11 -5.09
CA GLY A 51 9.62 -2.38 -4.62
C GLY A 51 10.33 -1.11 -4.20
N ARG A 52 10.13 -0.05 -4.99
CA ARG A 52 10.74 1.22 -4.65
C ARG A 52 10.19 1.76 -3.32
N PHE A 53 8.88 1.63 -3.13
CA PHE A 53 8.26 2.09 -1.89
C PHE A 53 8.90 1.39 -0.68
N LEU A 54 9.13 0.09 -0.80
CA LEU A 54 9.71 -0.65 0.31
C LEU A 54 11.18 -0.30 0.54
N ARG A 55 11.86 0.14 -0.52
CA ARG A 55 13.26 0.53 -0.37
C ARG A 55 13.44 1.91 0.19
N GLU A 56 12.39 2.72 0.17
CA GLU A 56 12.54 4.13 0.52
C GLU A 56 12.57 4.39 2.01
N GLY A 57 12.27 3.40 2.82
CA GLY A 57 12.35 3.63 4.24
C GLY A 57 11.66 2.56 5.05
N THR A 58 11.65 2.78 6.35
CA THR A 58 11.01 1.87 7.28
C THR A 58 9.98 2.59 8.13
N GLY A 59 9.34 3.59 7.55
CA GLY A 59 8.33 4.35 8.27
C GLY A 59 7.05 3.57 8.51
N PRO A 60 6.10 4.19 9.20
CA PRO A 60 4.85 3.48 9.52
C PRO A 60 4.08 3.04 8.28
N GLU A 61 4.20 3.78 7.17
CA GLU A 61 3.51 3.36 5.96
C GLU A 61 4.13 2.12 5.36
N GLN A 62 5.45 1.98 5.42
CA GLN A 62 6.09 0.76 4.96
C GLN A 62 5.79 -0.39 5.89
N GLN A 63 5.75 -0.13 7.19
CA GLN A 63 5.41 -1.17 8.14
C GLN A 63 3.99 -1.67 7.93
N ALA A 64 3.08 -0.76 7.59
CA ALA A 64 1.70 -1.16 7.32
C ALA A 64 1.63 -2.11 6.13
N LEU A 65 2.41 -1.83 5.08
CA LEU A 65 2.43 -2.71 3.94
C LEU A 65 3.01 -4.06 4.28
N LEU A 66 4.08 -4.08 5.06
CA LEU A 66 4.68 -5.36 5.43
C LEU A 66 3.74 -6.20 6.28
N ARG A 67 2.97 -5.56 7.15
CA ARG A 67 1.98 -6.30 7.93
C ARG A 67 0.90 -6.88 7.03
N LEU A 68 0.48 -6.12 6.03
CA LEU A 68 -0.52 -6.61 5.11
C LEU A 68 0.00 -7.81 4.33
N ILE A 69 1.22 -7.71 3.84
CA ILE A 69 1.83 -8.82 3.12
C ILE A 69 1.89 -10.06 4.02
N GLY A 70 2.23 -9.85 5.28
CA GLY A 70 2.29 -10.95 6.22
C GLY A 70 0.97 -11.65 6.39
N THR A 71 -0.14 -10.91 6.33
CA THR A 71 -1.45 -11.55 6.45
C THR A 71 -1.83 -12.32 5.21
N LEU A 72 -1.25 -11.97 4.07
CA LEU A 72 -1.53 -12.69 2.84
C LEU A 72 -0.81 -14.03 2.78
N VAL A 73 0.31 -14.11 3.48
CA VAL A 73 1.07 -15.35 3.53
C VAL A 73 0.61 -16.09 4.77
N GLU A 74 -0.41 -16.90 4.56
CA GLU A 74 -0.96 -17.59 5.68
C GLU A 74 -0.10 -18.76 6.06
N VAL A 75 0.43 -18.75 7.25
CA VAL A 75 1.31 -19.80 7.71
C VAL A 75 0.49 -20.73 8.60
N PRO A 76 0.22 -21.96 8.16
CA PRO A 76 -0.53 -22.88 8.99
C PRO A 76 0.19 -23.15 10.30
N PRO A 77 -0.56 -23.45 11.35
CA PRO A 77 0.07 -23.64 12.66
C PRO A 77 1.18 -24.68 12.65
N TYR A 78 0.99 -25.74 11.87
CA TYR A 78 2.01 -26.77 11.87
C TYR A 78 3.28 -26.32 11.17
N ALA A 79 3.18 -25.32 10.32
CA ALA A 79 4.37 -24.84 9.61
C ALA A 79 5.21 -23.93 10.47
N ASP A 80 4.63 -23.39 11.53
CA ASP A 80 5.38 -22.55 12.42
C ASP A 80 6.26 -23.33 13.33
N ARG A 81 6.04 -24.62 13.38
CA ARG A 81 6.74 -25.35 14.33
C ARG A 81 8.07 -25.71 13.90
N PRO A 82 9.03 -25.66 14.73
CA PRO A 82 10.36 -26.12 14.39
C PRO A 82 10.37 -27.59 14.11
#